data_118b81abac974e3d02cf9cae90cb2e55
#
_entry.id   118b81abac974e3d02cf9cae90cb2e55
#
_cell.length_a   1.000
_cell.length_b   1.000
_cell.length_c   1.000
_cell.angle_alpha   90.00
_cell.angle_beta   90.00
_cell.angle_gamma   90.00
#
_symmetry.space_group_name_H-M   'P 1'
#
loop_
_entity.id
_entity.type
_entity.pdbx_description
1 polymer ?
#
loop_
_entity_poly.entity_id
_entity_poly.type
_entity_poly.pdbx_seq_one_letter_code
_entity_poly.pdbx_strand_id
1 'polypeptide(L)'
;MEYFIASCGLLVSLLIIRAALGNTSGLNKLEFGLSQTPGNRQVNADAIDWAHFNDETLFVVADGIGPSDKAQTAAKVAVHIVTRVFEQTGVGGNPAFFFRNSFKGANSTILRYIPDSTAGASLLGAVVKDGLLYYALAGNCKISVYRGGEIYELSEGHTFDTLVRQAFMRKKITRLDALEAIKESRIYNFVGKDGFKDLEMFDTPVALKPGDIILLMTSGVYEFCPTGTLTNILNTKETCQTLANKITYTLDRNNHPEQDNASVIVARVNSL
;
A
#
# COMPACT_ATOMS: atom_id res chain seq x y z
N MET A 1 19.64 -8.28 52.60
CA MET A 1 19.55 -9.11 51.38
C MET A 1 18.14 -9.07 50.78
N GLU A 2 17.08 -9.20 51.56
CA GLU A 2 15.69 -9.20 51.06
C GLU A 2 15.28 -7.89 50.37
N TYR A 3 15.65 -6.71 50.89
CA TYR A 3 15.34 -5.42 50.27
C TYR A 3 16.06 -5.21 48.95
N PHE A 4 17.23 -5.83 48.74
CA PHE A 4 17.97 -5.74 47.50
C PHE A 4 17.30 -6.60 46.40
N ILE A 5 16.81 -7.79 46.78
CA ILE A 5 16.10 -8.68 45.83
C ILE A 5 14.76 -8.07 45.45
N ALA A 6 14.03 -7.45 46.39
CA ALA A 6 12.77 -6.76 46.13
C ALA A 6 12.96 -5.55 45.19
N SER A 7 14.03 -4.75 45.38
CA SER A 7 14.32 -3.59 44.53
C SER A 7 14.73 -4.01 43.11
N CYS A 8 15.52 -5.08 42.94
CA CYS A 8 15.85 -5.63 41.65
C CYS A 8 14.64 -6.20 40.88
N GLY A 9 13.73 -6.88 41.60
CA GLY A 9 12.47 -7.36 41.03
C GLY A 9 11.56 -6.24 40.53
N LEU A 10 11.47 -5.14 41.29
CA LEU A 10 10.71 -3.94 40.91
C LEU A 10 11.31 -3.26 39.65
N LEU A 11 12.63 -3.17 39.59
CA LEU A 11 13.35 -2.57 38.44
C LEU A 11 13.17 -3.39 37.16
N VAL A 12 13.25 -4.72 37.26
CA VAL A 12 13.02 -5.64 36.13
C VAL A 12 11.56 -5.55 35.66
N SER A 13 10.60 -5.48 36.60
CA SER A 13 9.18 -5.33 36.26
C SER A 13 8.91 -4.00 35.56
N LEU A 14 9.51 -2.89 36.02
CA LEU A 14 9.40 -1.57 35.41
C LEU A 14 10.05 -1.54 34.00
N LEU A 15 11.15 -2.24 33.80
CA LEU A 15 11.80 -2.35 32.49
C LEU A 15 10.94 -3.16 31.50
N ILE A 16 10.31 -4.25 31.96
CA ILE A 16 9.39 -5.05 31.14
C ILE A 16 8.14 -4.23 30.78
N ILE A 17 7.55 -3.50 31.75
CA ILE A 17 6.41 -2.62 31.52
C ILE A 17 6.79 -1.49 30.56
N ARG A 18 7.96 -0.89 30.71
CA ARG A 18 8.45 0.15 29.80
C ARG A 18 8.69 -0.38 28.40
N ALA A 19 9.24 -1.60 28.24
CA ALA A 19 9.42 -2.25 26.95
C ALA A 19 8.07 -2.58 26.29
N ALA A 20 7.09 -3.05 27.07
CA ALA A 20 5.73 -3.32 26.60
C ALA A 20 4.98 -2.02 26.21
N LEU A 21 5.12 -0.94 26.98
CA LEU A 21 4.51 0.37 26.68
C LEU A 21 5.23 1.09 25.54
N GLY A 22 6.55 0.93 25.39
CA GLY A 22 7.33 1.49 24.28
C GLY A 22 6.92 0.88 22.93
N ASN A 23 6.58 -0.41 22.91
CA ASN A 23 6.14 -1.09 21.67
C ASN A 23 4.72 -0.69 21.24
N THR A 24 3.91 -0.06 22.08
CA THR A 24 2.56 0.38 21.73
C THR A 24 2.47 1.86 21.36
N SER A 25 3.53 2.64 21.57
CA SER A 25 3.51 4.10 21.34
C SER A 25 3.30 4.45 19.87
N GLY A 26 3.89 3.70 18.94
CA GLY A 26 3.71 3.90 17.50
C GLY A 26 2.30 3.57 17.00
N LEU A 27 1.67 2.53 17.54
CA LEU A 27 0.31 2.13 17.20
C LEU A 27 -0.76 3.14 17.66
N ASN A 28 -0.50 3.89 18.72
CA ASN A 28 -1.41 4.95 19.18
C ASN A 28 -1.37 6.20 18.29
N LYS A 29 -0.32 6.37 17.48
CA LYS A 29 -0.18 7.50 16.56
C LYS A 29 -0.99 7.31 15.28
N LEU A 30 -1.24 6.07 14.87
CA LEU A 30 -1.99 5.70 13.68
C LEU A 30 -3.18 4.82 14.07
N GLU A 31 -4.36 5.19 13.59
CA GLU A 31 -5.53 4.31 13.53
C GLU A 31 -5.65 3.79 12.10
N PHE A 32 -5.82 2.49 11.89
CA PHE A 32 -5.96 1.96 10.53
C PHE A 32 -6.97 0.82 10.45
N GLY A 33 -7.43 0.55 9.24
CA GLY A 33 -8.34 -0.53 8.90
C GLY A 33 -8.06 -1.03 7.49
N LEU A 34 -8.30 -2.31 7.28
CA LEU A 34 -8.07 -3.03 6.04
C LEU A 34 -9.37 -3.69 5.59
N SER A 35 -9.67 -3.65 4.29
CA SER A 35 -10.82 -4.37 3.74
C SER A 35 -10.55 -4.83 2.32
N GLN A 36 -11.11 -5.99 1.96
CA GLN A 36 -11.00 -6.59 0.64
C GLN A 36 -12.35 -7.18 0.21
N THR A 37 -12.59 -7.16 -1.10
CA THR A 37 -13.69 -7.89 -1.73
C THR A 37 -13.22 -8.56 -3.01
N PRO A 38 -13.70 -9.77 -3.34
CA PRO A 38 -13.44 -10.41 -4.61
C PRO A 38 -14.13 -9.69 -5.79
N GLY A 39 -15.07 -8.77 -5.52
CA GLY A 39 -15.93 -8.23 -6.57
C GLY A 39 -16.68 -9.35 -7.31
N ASN A 40 -16.70 -9.31 -8.64
CA ASN A 40 -17.33 -10.32 -9.47
C ASN A 40 -16.38 -11.45 -9.93
N ARG A 41 -15.18 -11.53 -9.33
CA ARG A 41 -14.20 -12.59 -9.62
C ARG A 41 -14.40 -13.80 -8.73
N GLN A 42 -14.10 -14.98 -9.23
CA GLN A 42 -14.16 -16.23 -8.44
C GLN A 42 -13.03 -16.32 -7.41
N VAL A 43 -11.91 -15.70 -7.70
CA VAL A 43 -10.71 -15.71 -6.85
C VAL A 43 -10.32 -14.26 -6.55
N ASN A 44 -10.02 -13.98 -5.28
CA ASN A 44 -9.38 -12.72 -4.93
C ASN A 44 -7.88 -12.86 -5.14
N ALA A 45 -7.36 -12.21 -6.18
CA ALA A 45 -5.95 -12.18 -6.52
C ALA A 45 -5.19 -11.03 -5.82
N ASP A 46 -5.87 -10.16 -5.10
CA ASP A 46 -5.24 -9.13 -4.29
C ASP A 46 -4.64 -9.71 -3.00
N ALA A 47 -3.66 -9.01 -2.45
CA ALA A 47 -3.11 -9.25 -1.12
C ALA A 47 -2.83 -7.93 -0.41
N ILE A 48 -3.11 -7.87 0.89
CA ILE A 48 -2.82 -6.72 1.74
C ILE A 48 -2.24 -7.20 3.06
N ASP A 49 -1.34 -6.39 3.64
CA ASP A 49 -0.77 -6.66 4.95
C ASP A 49 -0.21 -5.37 5.56
N TRP A 50 0.17 -5.46 6.82
CA TRP A 50 0.84 -4.40 7.55
C TRP A 50 1.83 -4.99 8.56
N ALA A 51 2.82 -4.20 8.94
CA ALA A 51 3.77 -4.58 9.97
C ALA A 51 4.20 -3.35 10.79
N HIS A 52 4.67 -3.62 11.99
CA HIS A 52 5.20 -2.60 12.89
C HIS A 52 6.61 -2.98 13.32
N PHE A 53 7.52 -2.02 13.29
CA PHE A 53 8.89 -2.19 13.76
C PHE A 53 9.34 -0.91 14.49
N ASN A 54 9.54 -0.99 15.80
CA ASN A 54 9.77 0.17 16.67
C ASN A 54 8.66 1.25 16.50
N ASP A 55 9.02 2.46 16.06
CA ASP A 55 8.06 3.56 15.78
C ASP A 55 7.69 3.67 14.28
N GLU A 56 8.01 2.65 13.49
CA GLU A 56 7.74 2.59 12.06
C GLU A 56 6.53 1.68 11.78
N THR A 57 5.64 2.09 10.90
CA THR A 57 4.50 1.26 10.45
C THR A 57 4.53 1.14 8.94
N LEU A 58 4.54 -0.10 8.45
CA LEU A 58 4.45 -0.46 7.03
C LEU A 58 3.03 -0.87 6.69
N PHE A 59 2.53 -0.40 5.55
CA PHE A 59 1.34 -0.87 4.87
C PHE A 59 1.73 -1.37 3.48
N VAL A 60 1.17 -2.50 3.06
CA VAL A 60 1.45 -3.11 1.74
C VAL A 60 0.16 -3.56 1.10
N VAL A 61 -0.02 -3.22 -0.18
CA VAL A 61 -1.07 -3.77 -1.03
C VAL A 61 -0.46 -4.31 -2.32
N ALA A 62 -1.02 -5.40 -2.83
CA ALA A 62 -0.65 -5.94 -4.12
C ALA A 62 -1.90 -6.40 -4.88
N ASP A 63 -1.90 -6.13 -6.19
CA ASP A 63 -2.92 -6.51 -7.16
C ASP A 63 -2.29 -7.53 -8.11
N GLY A 64 -2.82 -8.75 -8.14
CA GLY A 64 -2.27 -9.87 -8.90
C GLY A 64 -2.55 -9.76 -10.40
N ILE A 65 -1.53 -9.89 -11.22
CA ILE A 65 -1.57 -9.78 -12.68
C ILE A 65 -1.38 -11.14 -13.31
N GLY A 66 -2.27 -11.54 -14.22
CA GLY A 66 -2.19 -12.79 -14.98
C GLY A 66 -3.27 -13.81 -14.62
N PRO A 67 -3.09 -15.11 -14.93
CA PRO A 67 -4.05 -16.15 -14.58
C PRO A 67 -4.31 -16.23 -13.09
N SER A 68 -5.57 -16.36 -12.69
CA SER A 68 -6.07 -16.16 -11.30
C SER A 68 -5.24 -16.81 -10.21
N ASP A 69 -4.89 -18.09 -10.32
CA ASP A 69 -4.14 -18.81 -9.28
C ASP A 69 -2.69 -18.32 -9.16
N LYS A 70 -2.06 -18.07 -10.31
CA LYS A 70 -0.69 -17.53 -10.36
C LYS A 70 -0.66 -16.07 -9.93
N ALA A 71 -1.64 -15.28 -10.32
CA ALA A 71 -1.80 -13.89 -9.91
C ALA A 71 -1.94 -13.77 -8.38
N GLN A 72 -2.83 -14.58 -7.77
CA GLN A 72 -2.98 -14.65 -6.32
C GLN A 72 -1.67 -15.03 -5.62
N THR A 73 -0.96 -16.04 -6.17
CA THR A 73 0.34 -16.47 -5.62
C THR A 73 1.36 -15.34 -5.69
N ALA A 74 1.45 -14.63 -6.83
CA ALA A 74 2.37 -13.52 -7.03
C ALA A 74 2.11 -12.37 -6.02
N ALA A 75 0.84 -11.97 -5.85
CA ALA A 75 0.46 -10.92 -4.91
C ALA A 75 0.79 -11.30 -3.46
N LYS A 76 0.44 -12.53 -3.03
CA LYS A 76 0.75 -13.04 -1.68
C LYS A 76 2.25 -13.09 -1.42
N VAL A 77 3.04 -13.58 -2.38
CA VAL A 77 4.52 -13.62 -2.28
C VAL A 77 5.08 -12.21 -2.19
N ALA A 78 4.61 -11.28 -3.03
CA ALA A 78 5.07 -9.90 -3.01
C ALA A 78 4.87 -9.25 -1.65
N VAL A 79 3.65 -9.29 -1.13
CA VAL A 79 3.30 -8.73 0.19
C VAL A 79 4.12 -9.39 1.28
N HIS A 80 4.17 -10.73 1.33
CA HIS A 80 4.89 -11.47 2.35
C HIS A 80 6.38 -11.12 2.41
N ILE A 81 7.06 -11.00 1.26
CA ILE A 81 8.50 -10.66 1.23
C ILE A 81 8.74 -9.26 1.79
N VAL A 82 7.94 -8.27 1.39
CA VAL A 82 8.11 -6.90 1.87
C VAL A 82 7.85 -6.80 3.37
N THR A 83 6.75 -7.41 3.84
CA THR A 83 6.39 -7.43 5.27
C THR A 83 7.46 -8.13 6.11
N ARG A 84 7.95 -9.30 5.69
CA ARG A 84 9.00 -10.05 6.41
C ARG A 84 10.32 -9.31 6.51
N VAL A 85 10.76 -8.64 5.44
CA VAL A 85 11.97 -7.83 5.49
C VAL A 85 11.80 -6.68 6.47
N PHE A 86 10.63 -6.02 6.47
CA PHE A 86 10.34 -4.93 7.38
C PHE A 86 10.29 -5.38 8.85
N GLU A 87 9.64 -6.50 9.16
CA GLU A 87 9.58 -7.06 10.52
C GLU A 87 10.96 -7.36 11.11
N GLN A 88 11.95 -7.63 10.27
CA GLN A 88 13.31 -7.95 10.71
C GLN A 88 14.19 -6.73 10.91
N THR A 89 14.02 -5.68 10.12
CA THR A 89 15.00 -4.57 10.05
C THR A 89 14.40 -3.18 10.07
N GLY A 90 13.07 -3.04 9.98
CA GLY A 90 12.45 -1.76 9.66
C GLY A 90 12.97 -1.21 8.34
N VAL A 91 12.96 0.10 8.16
CA VAL A 91 13.58 0.73 6.99
C VAL A 91 15.08 0.96 7.15
N GLY A 92 15.67 0.62 8.31
CA GLY A 92 17.13 0.69 8.55
C GLY A 92 17.74 2.10 8.36
N GLY A 93 16.96 3.17 8.56
CA GLY A 93 17.39 4.55 8.35
C GLY A 93 17.43 5.01 6.89
N ASN A 94 17.22 4.11 5.91
CA ASN A 94 17.16 4.44 4.47
C ASN A 94 15.93 3.82 3.81
N PRO A 95 14.77 4.49 3.83
CA PRO A 95 13.53 3.97 3.24
C PRO A 95 13.66 3.62 1.76
N ALA A 96 14.40 4.41 0.98
CA ALA A 96 14.59 4.14 -0.45
C ALA A 96 15.38 2.84 -0.69
N PHE A 97 16.37 2.55 0.13
CA PHE A 97 17.13 1.31 0.06
C PHE A 97 16.28 0.10 0.46
N PHE A 98 15.49 0.24 1.54
CA PHE A 98 14.52 -0.78 1.97
C PHE A 98 13.58 -1.15 0.83
N PHE A 99 12.91 -0.18 0.20
CA PHE A 99 11.98 -0.44 -0.89
C PHE A 99 12.67 -1.11 -2.10
N ARG A 100 13.82 -0.60 -2.53
CA ARG A 100 14.55 -1.23 -3.66
C ARG A 100 14.89 -2.68 -3.40
N ASN A 101 15.37 -3.00 -2.20
CA ASN A 101 15.79 -4.37 -1.86
C ASN A 101 14.59 -5.30 -1.67
N SER A 102 13.55 -4.88 -0.95
CA SER A 102 12.37 -5.70 -0.71
C SER A 102 11.59 -5.98 -1.98
N PHE A 103 11.42 -4.99 -2.87
CA PHE A 103 10.76 -5.17 -4.16
C PHE A 103 11.58 -6.04 -5.12
N LYS A 104 12.90 -5.87 -5.16
CA LYS A 104 13.78 -6.77 -5.91
C LYS A 104 13.72 -8.20 -5.38
N GLY A 105 13.67 -8.37 -4.06
CA GLY A 105 13.47 -9.65 -3.41
C GLY A 105 12.13 -10.29 -3.77
N ALA A 106 11.05 -9.50 -3.74
CA ALA A 106 9.72 -9.92 -4.15
C ALA A 106 9.73 -10.39 -5.62
N ASN A 107 10.27 -9.56 -6.52
CA ASN A 107 10.39 -9.89 -7.95
C ASN A 107 11.15 -11.21 -8.17
N SER A 108 12.33 -11.35 -7.58
CA SER A 108 13.15 -12.55 -7.73
C SER A 108 12.48 -13.80 -7.16
N THR A 109 11.70 -13.65 -6.09
CA THR A 109 10.97 -14.76 -5.48
C THR A 109 9.79 -15.18 -6.34
N ILE A 110 9.00 -14.24 -6.87
CA ILE A 110 7.90 -14.54 -7.78
C ILE A 110 8.41 -15.29 -9.00
N LEU A 111 9.50 -14.84 -9.64
CA LEU A 111 10.09 -15.50 -10.80
C LEU A 111 10.58 -16.93 -10.51
N ARG A 112 10.95 -17.24 -9.28
CA ARG A 112 11.27 -18.63 -8.87
C ARG A 112 10.03 -19.50 -8.74
N TYR A 113 8.92 -18.96 -8.27
CA TYR A 113 7.65 -19.69 -8.15
C TYR A 113 6.90 -19.79 -9.47
N ILE A 114 7.07 -18.80 -10.35
CA ILE A 114 6.40 -18.68 -11.65
C ILE A 114 7.45 -18.42 -12.74
N PRO A 115 8.25 -19.45 -13.09
CA PRO A 115 9.41 -19.27 -14.00
C PRO A 115 9.05 -18.85 -15.42
N ASP A 116 7.82 -19.14 -15.86
CA ASP A 116 7.31 -18.76 -17.18
C ASP A 116 6.92 -17.27 -17.27
N SER A 117 7.07 -16.51 -16.22
CA SER A 117 6.75 -15.07 -16.14
C SER A 117 5.34 -14.72 -16.63
N THR A 118 4.39 -15.67 -16.53
CA THR A 118 3.00 -15.48 -16.98
C THR A 118 2.16 -14.71 -16.00
N ALA A 119 2.67 -14.47 -14.78
CA ALA A 119 1.98 -13.71 -13.75
C ALA A 119 2.97 -12.89 -12.91
N GLY A 120 2.44 -11.84 -12.30
CA GLY A 120 3.15 -10.95 -11.39
C GLY A 120 2.19 -10.22 -10.50
N ALA A 121 2.62 -9.09 -9.95
CA ALA A 121 1.75 -8.24 -9.15
C ALA A 121 2.13 -6.76 -9.28
N SER A 122 1.13 -5.91 -9.33
CA SER A 122 1.27 -4.51 -8.94
C SER A 122 1.51 -4.47 -7.43
N LEU A 123 2.54 -3.82 -6.97
CA LEU A 123 2.96 -3.80 -5.57
C LEU A 123 3.18 -2.37 -5.10
N LEU A 124 2.51 -2.00 -4.02
CA LEU A 124 2.65 -0.71 -3.36
C LEU A 124 2.98 -0.94 -1.88
N GLY A 125 4.05 -0.33 -1.42
CA GLY A 125 4.42 -0.28 -0.01
C GLY A 125 4.50 1.16 0.48
N ALA A 126 4.01 1.42 1.70
CA ALA A 126 4.07 2.72 2.34
C ALA A 126 4.53 2.58 3.79
N VAL A 127 5.47 3.42 4.22
CA VAL A 127 5.99 3.45 5.59
C VAL A 127 5.74 4.81 6.20
N VAL A 128 5.14 4.81 7.38
CA VAL A 128 5.03 5.98 8.24
C VAL A 128 6.10 5.91 9.31
N LYS A 129 6.93 6.94 9.38
CA LYS A 129 8.03 7.09 10.33
C LYS A 129 8.24 8.56 10.64
N ASP A 130 8.36 8.91 11.93
CA ASP A 130 8.68 10.28 12.39
C ASP A 130 7.77 11.37 11.78
N GLY A 131 6.47 11.06 11.60
CA GLY A 131 5.50 11.97 10.98
C GLY A 131 5.67 12.16 9.46
N LEU A 132 6.49 11.33 8.83
CA LEU A 132 6.74 11.34 7.39
C LEU A 132 6.19 10.07 6.74
N LEU A 133 5.63 10.22 5.55
CA LEU A 133 5.17 9.11 4.70
C LEU A 133 6.18 8.91 3.57
N TYR A 134 6.65 7.67 3.47
CA TYR A 134 7.51 7.17 2.41
C TYR A 134 6.75 6.10 1.64
N TYR A 135 6.88 6.03 0.32
CA TYR A 135 6.22 4.99 -0.47
C TYR A 135 7.07 4.53 -1.65
N ALA A 136 6.78 3.34 -2.14
CA ALA A 136 7.26 2.83 -3.41
C ALA A 136 6.18 2.01 -4.11
N LEU A 137 6.15 2.11 -5.43
CA LEU A 137 5.18 1.46 -6.30
C LEU A 137 5.88 0.82 -7.50
N ALA A 138 5.43 -0.38 -7.84
CA ALA A 138 5.66 -1.04 -9.12
C ALA A 138 4.32 -1.57 -9.63
N GLY A 139 3.72 -0.92 -10.61
CA GLY A 139 2.40 -1.26 -11.13
C GLY A 139 1.43 -0.09 -11.11
N ASN A 140 0.15 -0.38 -10.88
CA ASN A 140 -0.94 0.59 -10.95
C ASN A 140 -1.72 0.77 -9.63
N CYS A 141 -1.30 0.13 -8.52
CA CYS A 141 -1.88 0.47 -7.22
C CYS A 141 -1.73 1.97 -6.94
N LYS A 142 -2.62 2.54 -6.14
CA LYS A 142 -2.60 3.97 -5.84
C LYS A 142 -2.41 4.25 -4.37
N ILE A 143 -1.61 5.29 -4.07
CA ILE A 143 -1.51 5.89 -2.76
C ILE A 143 -1.95 7.34 -2.81
N SER A 144 -2.76 7.73 -1.82
CA SER A 144 -3.30 9.09 -1.70
C SER A 144 -3.33 9.52 -0.24
N VAL A 145 -3.39 10.83 -0.01
CA VAL A 145 -3.66 11.42 1.30
C VAL A 145 -4.95 12.24 1.20
N TYR A 146 -5.92 11.90 2.05
CA TYR A 146 -7.10 12.74 2.27
C TYR A 146 -6.78 13.75 3.37
N ARG A 147 -6.90 15.02 3.03
CA ARG A 147 -6.60 16.16 3.91
C ARG A 147 -7.56 17.31 3.63
N GLY A 148 -8.21 17.83 4.66
CA GLY A 148 -9.05 19.01 4.53
C GLY A 148 -10.26 18.87 3.59
N GLY A 149 -10.78 17.64 3.40
CA GLY A 149 -11.92 17.39 2.49
C GLY A 149 -11.53 16.97 1.08
N GLU A 150 -10.23 16.94 0.75
CA GLU A 150 -9.73 16.65 -0.59
C GLU A 150 -8.80 15.44 -0.60
N ILE A 151 -8.80 14.69 -1.69
CA ILE A 151 -7.90 13.54 -1.92
C ILE A 151 -6.75 14.01 -2.81
N TYR A 152 -5.53 13.93 -2.27
CA TYR A 152 -4.29 14.22 -2.98
C TYR A 152 -3.64 12.91 -3.40
N GLU A 153 -3.65 12.62 -4.70
CA GLU A 153 -2.98 11.44 -5.26
C GLU A 153 -1.47 11.67 -5.27
N LEU A 154 -0.71 10.71 -4.73
CA LEU A 154 0.75 10.79 -4.59
C LEU A 154 1.47 10.00 -5.66
N SER A 155 0.86 8.92 -6.17
CA SER A 155 1.44 8.03 -7.18
C SER A 155 0.86 8.28 -8.56
N GLU A 156 1.68 8.09 -9.60
CA GLU A 156 1.25 8.14 -11.01
C GLU A 156 0.96 6.75 -11.59
N GLY A 157 1.74 5.74 -11.19
CA GLY A 157 1.64 4.36 -11.64
C GLY A 157 2.34 4.07 -12.97
N HIS A 158 2.55 2.78 -13.21
CA HIS A 158 3.27 2.27 -14.39
C HIS A 158 2.30 1.74 -15.45
N THR A 159 1.42 2.62 -15.96
CA THR A 159 0.49 2.29 -17.04
C THR A 159 0.85 3.04 -18.32
N PHE A 160 0.45 2.48 -19.47
CA PHE A 160 0.64 3.17 -20.76
C PHE A 160 -0.07 4.53 -20.77
N ASP A 161 -1.23 4.65 -20.11
CA ASP A 161 -1.96 5.92 -20.00
C ASP A 161 -1.11 6.98 -19.29
N THR A 162 -0.38 6.59 -18.26
CA THR A 162 0.57 7.48 -17.56
C THR A 162 1.68 7.94 -18.51
N LEU A 163 2.26 7.04 -19.30
CA LEU A 163 3.29 7.41 -20.28
C LEU A 163 2.74 8.34 -21.35
N VAL A 164 1.54 8.06 -21.87
CA VAL A 164 0.87 8.91 -22.87
C VAL A 164 0.59 10.29 -22.30
N ARG A 165 0.04 10.37 -21.08
CA ARG A 165 -0.21 11.65 -20.38
C ARG A 165 1.09 12.45 -20.21
N GLN A 166 2.15 11.81 -19.75
CA GLN A 166 3.46 12.45 -19.58
C GLN A 166 4.05 12.93 -20.93
N ALA A 167 3.94 12.12 -21.99
CA ALA A 167 4.39 12.50 -23.32
C ALA A 167 3.60 13.70 -23.86
N PHE A 168 2.29 13.72 -23.66
CA PHE A 168 1.42 14.87 -24.01
C PHE A 168 1.79 16.13 -23.22
N MET A 169 1.94 16.05 -21.90
CA MET A 169 2.33 17.18 -21.04
C MET A 169 3.70 17.75 -21.43
N ARG A 170 4.63 16.87 -21.86
CA ARG A 170 5.95 17.25 -22.38
C ARG A 170 5.91 17.71 -23.84
N LYS A 171 4.72 17.82 -24.46
CA LYS A 171 4.51 18.21 -25.86
C LYS A 171 5.23 17.31 -26.88
N LYS A 172 5.43 16.04 -26.54
CA LYS A 172 6.07 15.05 -27.43
C LYS A 172 5.09 14.39 -28.41
N ILE A 173 3.79 14.42 -28.08
CA ILE A 173 2.71 13.87 -28.91
C ILE A 173 1.56 14.88 -28.97
N THR A 174 0.73 14.77 -30.00
CA THR A 174 -0.48 15.61 -30.13
C THR A 174 -1.63 15.08 -29.27
N ARG A 175 -2.67 15.89 -29.11
CA ARG A 175 -3.90 15.45 -28.40
C ARG A 175 -4.58 14.28 -29.12
N LEU A 176 -4.55 14.25 -30.44
CA LEU A 176 -5.12 13.15 -31.22
C LEU A 176 -4.36 11.85 -31.00
N ASP A 177 -3.02 11.89 -31.09
CA ASP A 177 -2.17 10.73 -30.81
C ASP A 177 -2.40 10.20 -29.39
N ALA A 178 -2.53 11.10 -28.41
CA ALA A 178 -2.81 10.73 -27.03
C ALA A 178 -4.16 10.01 -26.88
N LEU A 179 -5.23 10.53 -27.49
CA LEU A 179 -6.57 9.92 -27.45
C LEU A 179 -6.62 8.56 -28.16
N GLU A 180 -5.82 8.36 -29.20
CA GLU A 180 -5.72 7.07 -29.89
C GLU A 180 -4.92 6.03 -29.08
N ALA A 181 -3.90 6.48 -28.33
CA ALA A 181 -3.02 5.61 -27.56
C ALA A 181 -3.64 5.11 -26.26
N ILE A 182 -4.60 5.86 -25.67
CA ILE A 182 -5.27 5.51 -24.37
C ILE A 182 -6.28 4.35 -24.49
N LYS A 183 -6.36 3.67 -25.63
CA LYS A 183 -7.38 2.61 -25.85
C LYS A 183 -7.19 1.35 -24.99
N GLU A 184 -6.03 1.13 -24.39
CA GLU A 184 -5.76 -0.03 -23.57
C GLU A 184 -4.91 0.37 -22.34
N SER A 185 -5.50 0.29 -21.15
CA SER A 185 -4.79 0.47 -19.89
C SER A 185 -3.90 -0.74 -19.60
N ARG A 186 -2.70 -0.76 -20.18
CA ARG A 186 -1.71 -1.83 -19.94
C ARG A 186 -0.69 -1.39 -18.90
N ILE A 187 -0.43 -2.27 -17.95
CA ILE A 187 0.66 -2.09 -16.99
C ILE A 187 1.97 -2.51 -17.67
N TYR A 188 2.94 -1.60 -17.74
CA TYR A 188 4.22 -1.89 -18.39
C TYR A 188 5.33 -2.33 -17.41
N ASN A 189 5.17 -2.07 -16.10
CA ASN A 189 6.14 -2.42 -15.07
C ASN A 189 5.43 -2.90 -13.81
N PHE A 190 5.87 -4.04 -13.25
CA PHE A 190 5.30 -4.70 -12.07
C PHE A 190 6.29 -5.74 -11.53
N VAL A 191 6.11 -6.25 -10.30
CA VAL A 191 6.96 -7.33 -9.75
C VAL A 191 6.54 -8.70 -10.30
N GLY A 192 7.51 -9.60 -10.52
CA GLY A 192 7.32 -10.87 -11.22
C GLY A 192 7.63 -10.79 -12.71
N LYS A 193 8.18 -9.65 -13.15
CA LYS A 193 8.59 -9.42 -14.54
C LYS A 193 10.09 -9.62 -14.71
N ASP A 194 10.48 -10.35 -15.75
CA ASP A 194 11.89 -10.40 -16.14
C ASP A 194 12.36 -9.00 -16.57
N GLY A 195 13.56 -8.63 -16.15
CA GLY A 195 14.09 -7.29 -16.39
C GLY A 195 13.46 -6.17 -15.56
N PHE A 196 12.75 -6.47 -14.48
CA PHE A 196 12.26 -5.49 -13.52
C PHE A 196 13.37 -4.57 -13.02
N LYS A 197 13.23 -3.26 -13.18
CA LYS A 197 14.26 -2.27 -12.80
C LYS A 197 13.72 -1.04 -12.09
N ASP A 198 12.55 -0.57 -12.49
CA ASP A 198 12.08 0.75 -12.10
C ASP A 198 11.07 0.67 -10.94
N LEU A 199 11.23 1.59 -9.99
CA LEU A 199 10.29 1.86 -8.92
C LEU A 199 9.90 3.32 -8.99
N GLU A 200 8.60 3.59 -8.96
CA GLU A 200 8.13 4.90 -8.56
C GLU A 200 8.31 5.01 -7.05
N MET A 201 8.98 6.04 -6.60
CA MET A 201 9.19 6.32 -5.19
C MET A 201 8.97 7.81 -4.92
N PHE A 202 8.72 8.14 -3.66
CA PHE A 202 8.71 9.51 -3.21
C PHE A 202 10.00 10.25 -3.61
N ASP A 203 9.88 11.43 -4.18
CA ASP A 203 11.02 12.34 -4.40
C ASP A 203 11.41 13.02 -3.08
N THR A 204 10.40 13.48 -2.34
CA THR A 204 10.50 14.02 -1.00
C THR A 204 9.45 13.35 -0.12
N PRO A 205 9.78 12.91 1.10
CA PRO A 205 8.80 12.34 2.01
C PRO A 205 7.65 13.31 2.27
N VAL A 206 6.43 12.77 2.33
CA VAL A 206 5.24 13.59 2.59
C VAL A 206 5.11 13.85 4.07
N ALA A 207 5.17 15.12 4.47
CA ALA A 207 4.92 15.51 5.86
C ALA A 207 3.43 15.34 6.18
N LEU A 208 3.15 14.43 7.12
CA LEU A 208 1.81 14.14 7.60
C LEU A 208 1.37 15.16 8.66
N LYS A 209 0.06 15.28 8.81
CA LYS A 209 -0.57 16.13 9.85
C LYS A 209 -1.60 15.31 10.61
N PRO A 210 -1.85 15.62 11.89
CA PRO A 210 -2.98 15.02 12.60
C PRO A 210 -4.29 15.24 11.83
N GLY A 211 -5.07 14.16 11.68
CA GLY A 211 -6.29 14.13 10.89
C GLY A 211 -6.14 13.73 9.43
N ASP A 212 -4.91 13.64 8.89
CA ASP A 212 -4.69 13.06 7.55
C ASP A 212 -5.12 11.61 7.52
N ILE A 213 -5.68 11.18 6.38
CA ILE A 213 -5.97 9.76 6.13
C ILE A 213 -5.17 9.32 4.91
N ILE A 214 -4.31 8.34 5.11
CA ILE A 214 -3.55 7.68 4.05
C ILE A 214 -4.42 6.57 3.47
N LEU A 215 -4.48 6.48 2.15
CA LEU A 215 -5.21 5.47 1.40
C LEU A 215 -4.24 4.70 0.51
N LEU A 216 -4.20 3.39 0.65
CA LEU A 216 -3.58 2.49 -0.33
C LEU A 216 -4.71 1.69 -0.98
N MET A 217 -4.74 1.64 -2.31
CA MET A 217 -5.85 1.07 -3.07
C MET A 217 -5.33 0.24 -4.25
N THR A 218 -5.95 -0.92 -4.49
CA THR A 218 -5.82 -1.63 -5.76
C THR A 218 -6.77 -1.05 -6.82
N SER A 219 -6.62 -1.48 -8.06
CA SER A 219 -7.37 -0.95 -9.21
C SER A 219 -8.88 -1.06 -9.04
N GLY A 220 -9.36 -2.17 -8.49
CA GLY A 220 -10.79 -2.37 -8.25
C GLY A 220 -11.45 -1.37 -7.29
N VAL A 221 -10.66 -0.65 -6.48
CA VAL A 221 -11.21 0.44 -5.66
C VAL A 221 -11.36 1.71 -6.48
N TYR A 222 -10.26 2.25 -7.03
CA TYR A 222 -10.28 3.57 -7.63
C TYR A 222 -10.93 3.63 -9.01
N GLU A 223 -11.06 2.49 -9.70
CA GLU A 223 -11.78 2.42 -10.99
C GLU A 223 -13.30 2.34 -10.80
N PHE A 224 -13.76 1.70 -9.73
CA PHE A 224 -15.20 1.45 -9.52
C PHE A 224 -15.83 2.26 -8.36
N CYS A 225 -15.04 2.93 -7.52
CA CYS A 225 -15.53 3.85 -6.50
C CYS A 225 -15.34 5.30 -6.96
N PRO A 226 -16.40 6.03 -7.32
CA PRO A 226 -16.28 7.44 -7.71
C PRO A 226 -15.61 8.27 -6.61
N THR A 227 -14.71 9.18 -6.99
CA THR A 227 -13.96 10.03 -6.04
C THR A 227 -14.87 10.77 -5.07
N GLY A 228 -16.03 11.27 -5.52
CA GLY A 228 -17.01 11.93 -4.65
C GLY A 228 -17.58 10.99 -3.58
N THR A 229 -17.85 9.72 -3.93
CA THR A 229 -18.32 8.70 -2.98
C THR A 229 -17.23 8.39 -1.96
N LEU A 230 -15.99 8.20 -2.41
CA LEU A 230 -14.84 7.96 -1.55
C LEU A 230 -14.63 9.14 -0.58
N THR A 231 -14.66 10.37 -1.08
CA THR A 231 -14.57 11.60 -0.26
C THR A 231 -15.68 11.66 0.80
N ASN A 232 -16.92 11.33 0.42
CA ASN A 232 -18.05 11.34 1.36
C ASN A 232 -17.88 10.31 2.48
N ILE A 233 -17.37 9.10 2.17
CA ILE A 233 -17.07 8.07 3.17
C ILE A 233 -15.99 8.58 4.13
N LEU A 234 -14.88 9.11 3.60
CA LEU A 234 -13.73 9.56 4.38
C LEU A 234 -14.03 10.77 5.27
N ASN A 235 -15.02 11.58 4.89
CA ASN A 235 -15.44 12.76 5.68
C ASN A 235 -16.24 12.39 6.93
N THR A 236 -16.57 11.12 7.14
CA THR A 236 -17.28 10.66 8.34
C THR A 236 -16.31 10.48 9.50
N LYS A 237 -16.79 10.69 10.75
CA LYS A 237 -15.98 10.53 11.98
C LYS A 237 -15.99 9.08 12.48
N GLU A 238 -15.89 8.13 11.57
CA GLU A 238 -15.90 6.70 11.91
C GLU A 238 -14.50 6.15 12.04
N THR A 239 -14.38 4.94 12.60
CA THR A 239 -13.09 4.24 12.69
C THR A 239 -12.58 3.89 11.31
N CYS A 240 -11.24 3.81 11.15
CA CYS A 240 -10.62 3.45 9.88
C CYS A 240 -11.08 2.08 9.36
N GLN A 241 -11.33 1.12 10.28
CA GLN A 241 -11.88 -0.18 9.89
C GLN A 241 -13.31 -0.05 9.33
N THR A 242 -14.14 0.80 9.91
CA THR A 242 -15.48 1.06 9.39
C THR A 242 -15.43 1.76 8.04
N LEU A 243 -14.51 2.72 7.85
CA LEU A 243 -14.31 3.40 6.57
C LEU A 243 -13.87 2.41 5.47
N ALA A 244 -12.89 1.55 5.76
CA ALA A 244 -12.42 0.52 4.83
C ALA A 244 -13.55 -0.43 4.43
N ASN A 245 -14.33 -0.92 5.41
CA ASN A 245 -15.48 -1.80 5.15
C ASN A 245 -16.59 -1.10 4.34
N LYS A 246 -16.83 0.19 4.57
CA LYS A 246 -17.82 0.95 3.78
C LYS A 246 -17.40 1.09 2.31
N ILE A 247 -16.12 1.27 2.05
CA ILE A 247 -15.59 1.35 0.68
C ILE A 247 -15.88 0.04 -0.05
N THR A 248 -15.46 -1.10 0.49
CA THR A 248 -15.68 -2.42 -0.15
C THR A 248 -17.16 -2.77 -0.24
N TYR A 249 -17.95 -2.51 0.82
CA TYR A 249 -19.40 -2.71 0.80
C TYR A 249 -20.10 -1.88 -0.30
N THR A 250 -19.65 -0.64 -0.52
CA THR A 250 -20.20 0.21 -1.59
C THR A 250 -19.93 -0.38 -2.97
N LEU A 251 -18.74 -0.93 -3.18
CA LEU A 251 -18.37 -1.62 -4.42
C LEU A 251 -19.25 -2.85 -4.65
N ASP A 252 -19.39 -3.72 -3.65
CA ASP A 252 -20.21 -4.92 -3.73
C ASP A 252 -21.68 -4.58 -4.00
N ARG A 253 -22.18 -3.51 -3.39
CA ARG A 253 -23.57 -3.08 -3.58
C ARG A 253 -23.82 -2.49 -4.97
N ASN A 254 -22.85 -1.83 -5.56
CA ASN A 254 -22.96 -1.30 -6.92
C ASN A 254 -23.05 -2.41 -7.96
N ASN A 255 -22.57 -3.62 -7.63
CA ASN A 255 -22.66 -4.83 -8.44
C ASN A 255 -22.31 -4.61 -9.92
N HIS A 256 -21.20 -3.88 -10.16
CA HIS A 256 -20.77 -3.60 -11.51
C HIS A 256 -20.29 -4.89 -12.20
N PRO A 257 -20.75 -5.23 -13.43
CA PRO A 257 -20.45 -6.52 -14.06
C PRO A 257 -18.95 -6.82 -14.18
N GLU A 258 -18.13 -5.77 -14.35
CA GLU A 258 -16.69 -5.86 -14.52
C GLU A 258 -15.90 -5.59 -13.22
N GLN A 259 -16.60 -5.52 -12.06
CA GLN A 259 -15.96 -5.25 -10.78
C GLN A 259 -14.83 -6.24 -10.52
N ASP A 260 -13.63 -5.74 -10.46
CA ASP A 260 -12.43 -6.52 -10.13
C ASP A 260 -12.28 -6.72 -8.63
N ASN A 261 -11.31 -7.54 -8.24
CA ASN A 261 -10.84 -7.60 -6.85
C ASN A 261 -10.52 -6.19 -6.36
N ALA A 262 -10.93 -5.87 -5.15
CA ALA A 262 -10.71 -4.54 -4.58
C ALA A 262 -10.19 -4.64 -3.16
N SER A 263 -9.08 -3.98 -2.90
CA SER A 263 -8.41 -3.96 -1.61
C SER A 263 -8.05 -2.54 -1.22
N VAL A 264 -8.34 -2.19 0.04
CA VAL A 264 -8.05 -0.86 0.57
C VAL A 264 -7.47 -0.93 1.97
N ILE A 265 -6.47 -0.10 2.21
CA ILE A 265 -5.98 0.25 3.56
C ILE A 265 -6.29 1.72 3.79
N VAL A 266 -6.92 1.99 4.92
CA VAL A 266 -7.26 3.34 5.40
C VAL A 266 -6.49 3.56 6.69
N ALA A 267 -5.60 4.56 6.75
CA ALA A 267 -4.82 4.84 7.95
C ALA A 267 -4.89 6.33 8.31
N ARG A 268 -5.42 6.64 9.50
CA ARG A 268 -5.56 8.00 10.03
C ARG A 268 -4.42 8.33 10.96
N VAL A 269 -3.84 9.51 10.78
CA VAL A 269 -2.84 10.08 11.68
C VAL A 269 -3.55 10.72 12.87
N ASN A 270 -3.41 10.15 14.08
CA ASN A 270 -3.99 10.70 15.31
C ASN A 270 -3.06 11.72 15.96
N SER A 271 -1.75 11.41 15.99
CA SER A 271 -0.70 12.29 16.50
C SER A 271 0.62 12.02 15.76
N LEU A 272 1.58 12.90 15.87
CA LEU A 272 2.90 12.78 15.27
C LEU A 272 3.96 12.44 16.31
#